data_20120bf9e55befa3790cb4fdaab6e606
#
_entry.id   20120bf9e55befa3790cb4fdaab6e606
#
_cell.length_a   1.000
_cell.length_b   1.000
_cell.length_c   1.000
_cell.angle_alpha   90.00
_cell.angle_beta   90.00
_cell.angle_gamma   90.00
#
_symmetry.space_group_name_H-M   'P 1'
#
loop_
_entity.id
_entity.type
_entity.pdbx_description
1 polymer ?
#
loop_
_entity_poly.entity_id
_entity_poly.type
_entity_poly.pdbx_seq_one_letter_code
_entity_poly.pdbx_strand_id
1 'polypeptide(L)'
;MIDFIVEIPEGKTPVVLQLSDPQMLDASQAVSGRLSAGEDTYWAKDKKEERCFRYLRETVESTAPDLILIAGDVVYGEFDHDGSALLSFIEWMDTLGIPWAPVFGNHETESRMGADWQCEQLARSKYCLFKQRTLTGNGNYTVGIKQGDKLLRVFYMMDSNSGYPSEASRANGHTGHAAGFGEDQIAWYTESIETLRRVCPETKISFMFHIALAAFESAYGRYGYVRDRASGVFPMEIDKMDATGGDFGIVMFPIDCWDKDFAVWNGFRALGVDSVFVGHDHEVSASVVYEGIRCQFGLKSSTYDSNIYINAEGKPVKSWIPAGTPVIGGTVMELSCADGAIDKAYHYYCKNVTFEE
;
A
#
# COMPACT_ATOMS: atom_id res chain seq x y z
N MET A 1 -1.88 22.67 5.72
CA MET A 1 -0.51 22.86 5.19
C MET A 1 0.00 21.48 4.81
N ILE A 2 0.57 21.32 3.60
CA ILE A 2 1.11 20.06 3.11
C ILE A 2 2.48 19.85 3.72
N ASP A 3 2.76 18.62 4.20
CA ASP A 3 4.01 18.33 4.92
C ASP A 3 5.20 18.22 3.97
N PHE A 4 5.02 17.54 2.83
CA PHE A 4 6.06 17.33 1.84
C PHE A 4 5.56 17.67 0.43
N ILE A 5 6.43 18.22 -0.40
CA ILE A 5 6.14 18.52 -1.81
C ILE A 5 7.18 17.82 -2.68
N VAL A 6 6.68 17.06 -3.65
CA VAL A 6 7.48 16.51 -4.75
C VAL A 6 7.25 17.39 -5.97
N GLU A 7 8.29 18.09 -6.38
CA GLU A 7 8.25 18.97 -7.55
C GLU A 7 8.59 18.20 -8.82
N ILE A 8 7.68 18.22 -9.79
CA ILE A 8 7.84 17.56 -11.08
C ILE A 8 8.08 18.63 -12.13
N PRO A 9 9.06 18.47 -13.04
CA PRO A 9 9.27 19.41 -14.13
C PRO A 9 8.00 19.64 -14.97
N GLU A 10 7.77 20.88 -15.39
CA GLU A 10 6.62 21.20 -16.25
C GLU A 10 6.65 20.38 -17.54
N GLY A 11 5.49 19.85 -17.92
CA GLY A 11 5.32 19.03 -19.12
C GLY A 11 5.75 17.56 -18.97
N LYS A 12 6.39 17.19 -17.86
CA LYS A 12 6.64 15.78 -17.54
C LYS A 12 5.41 15.15 -16.90
N THR A 13 4.88 14.08 -17.45
CA THR A 13 3.82 13.28 -16.80
C THR A 13 4.32 12.77 -15.45
N PRO A 14 3.69 13.14 -14.33
CA PRO A 14 4.07 12.60 -13.02
C PRO A 14 3.73 11.11 -12.94
N VAL A 15 4.69 10.30 -12.51
CA VAL A 15 4.53 8.86 -12.35
C VAL A 15 4.63 8.51 -10.87
N VAL A 16 3.58 7.92 -10.33
CA VAL A 16 3.51 7.44 -8.95
C VAL A 16 3.46 5.92 -8.95
N LEU A 17 4.35 5.29 -8.21
CA LEU A 17 4.37 3.85 -8.02
C LEU A 17 3.82 3.52 -6.63
N GLN A 18 2.78 2.68 -6.57
CA GLN A 18 2.36 2.02 -5.34
C GLN A 18 3.07 0.68 -5.22
N LEU A 19 3.85 0.52 -4.16
CA LEU A 19 4.30 -0.77 -3.66
C LEU A 19 3.36 -1.21 -2.54
N SER A 20 3.16 -2.50 -2.42
CA SER A 20 2.28 -3.08 -1.40
C SER A 20 2.97 -4.24 -0.72
N ASP A 21 2.95 -4.23 0.61
CA ASP A 21 3.34 -5.34 1.45
C ASP A 21 4.74 -5.92 1.09
N PRO A 22 5.82 -5.11 1.10
CA PRO A 22 7.17 -5.64 0.89
C PRO A 22 7.54 -6.75 1.88
N GLN A 23 7.08 -6.62 3.11
CA GLN A 23 7.22 -7.59 4.18
C GLN A 23 8.65 -8.12 4.32
N MET A 24 9.60 -7.19 4.40
CA MET A 24 11.00 -7.52 4.65
C MET A 24 11.14 -8.21 6.00
N LEU A 25 12.00 -9.20 6.07
CA LEU A 25 12.23 -9.96 7.29
C LEU A 25 13.68 -10.44 7.38
N ASP A 26 14.16 -10.63 8.61
CA ASP A 26 15.40 -11.37 8.86
C ASP A 26 15.08 -12.83 9.19
N ALA A 27 15.34 -13.72 8.23
CA ALA A 27 15.06 -15.14 8.39
C ALA A 27 15.81 -15.78 9.57
N SER A 28 16.93 -15.21 10.04
CA SER A 28 17.66 -15.69 11.20
C SER A 28 16.89 -15.48 12.52
N GLN A 29 15.92 -14.57 12.53
CA GLN A 29 15.07 -14.27 13.70
C GLN A 29 13.79 -15.12 13.71
N ALA A 30 13.58 -15.97 12.71
CA ALA A 30 12.40 -16.83 12.64
C ALA A 30 12.36 -17.83 13.80
N VAL A 31 11.20 -17.91 14.47
CA VAL A 31 10.98 -18.88 15.55
C VAL A 31 10.59 -20.22 14.95
N SER A 32 11.35 -21.27 15.31
CA SER A 32 11.09 -22.62 14.83
C SER A 32 9.66 -23.07 15.17
N GLY A 33 8.96 -23.61 14.17
CA GLY A 33 7.60 -24.13 14.33
C GLY A 33 6.50 -23.06 14.29
N ARG A 34 6.83 -21.79 14.09
CA ARG A 34 5.85 -20.72 13.89
C ARG A 34 5.27 -20.73 12.48
N LEU A 35 6.08 -21.04 11.50
CA LEU A 35 5.69 -21.07 10.10
C LEU A 35 4.99 -22.37 9.71
N SER A 36 4.00 -22.31 8.87
CA SER A 36 3.46 -23.48 8.18
C SER A 36 4.49 -24.06 7.21
N ALA A 37 4.30 -25.31 6.78
CA ALA A 37 5.18 -25.91 5.78
C ALA A 37 5.22 -25.14 4.45
N GLY A 38 4.13 -24.49 4.09
CA GLY A 38 4.06 -23.61 2.91
C GLY A 38 4.92 -22.36 3.10
N GLU A 39 4.69 -21.65 4.19
CA GLU A 39 5.47 -20.46 4.56
C GLU A 39 6.96 -20.76 4.66
N ASP A 40 7.33 -21.89 5.28
CA ASP A 40 8.73 -22.33 5.41
C ASP A 40 9.40 -22.55 4.03
N THR A 41 8.63 -22.98 3.04
CA THR A 41 9.10 -23.14 1.66
C THR A 41 9.24 -21.79 0.96
N TYR A 42 8.22 -20.94 1.08
CA TYR A 42 8.20 -19.63 0.41
C TYR A 42 9.10 -18.60 1.11
N TRP A 43 9.24 -18.69 2.40
CA TRP A 43 10.15 -17.90 3.22
C TRP A 43 11.53 -18.55 3.33
N ALA A 44 11.90 -19.34 2.32
CA ALA A 44 13.15 -20.05 2.27
C ALA A 44 14.31 -19.22 2.79
N LYS A 45 14.96 -19.75 3.78
CA LYS A 45 15.80 -19.07 4.76
C LYS A 45 17.04 -18.38 4.18
N ASP A 46 17.35 -18.65 2.93
CA ASP A 46 18.55 -18.14 2.29
C ASP A 46 18.19 -17.25 1.10
N LYS A 47 18.66 -16.02 1.08
CA LYS A 47 18.58 -15.07 -0.04
C LYS A 47 17.22 -14.40 -0.33
N LYS A 48 16.25 -14.41 0.58
CA LYS A 48 14.96 -13.76 0.35
C LYS A 48 15.06 -12.26 0.26
N GLU A 49 15.81 -11.65 1.13
CA GLU A 49 16.04 -10.20 1.13
C GLU A 49 16.62 -9.77 -0.23
N GLU A 50 17.67 -10.44 -0.72
CA GLU A 50 18.26 -10.19 -2.04
C GLU A 50 17.24 -10.35 -3.17
N ARG A 51 16.39 -11.38 -3.07
CA ARG A 51 15.33 -11.64 -4.06
C ARG A 51 14.27 -10.55 -4.04
N CYS A 52 13.83 -10.11 -2.87
CA CYS A 52 12.88 -9.01 -2.75
C CYS A 52 13.44 -7.71 -3.31
N PHE A 53 14.65 -7.36 -2.96
CA PHE A 53 15.31 -6.18 -3.54
C PHE A 53 15.48 -6.27 -5.06
N ARG A 54 15.71 -7.46 -5.60
CA ARG A 54 15.78 -7.66 -7.05
C ARG A 54 14.44 -7.33 -7.73
N TYR A 55 13.31 -7.78 -7.19
CA TYR A 55 11.99 -7.50 -7.76
C TYR A 55 11.56 -6.06 -7.56
N LEU A 56 11.82 -5.51 -6.40
CA LEU A 56 11.58 -4.10 -6.15
C LEU A 56 12.40 -3.22 -7.10
N ARG A 57 13.68 -3.56 -7.32
CA ARG A 57 14.55 -2.86 -8.27
C ARG A 57 14.03 -2.97 -9.69
N GLU A 58 13.69 -4.17 -10.16
CA GLU A 58 13.10 -4.37 -11.48
C GLU A 58 11.83 -3.52 -11.67
N THR A 59 10.96 -3.49 -10.67
CA THR A 59 9.73 -2.70 -10.69
C THR A 59 10.04 -1.21 -10.79
N VAL A 60 10.92 -0.69 -9.94
CA VAL A 60 11.28 0.74 -9.92
C VAL A 60 11.98 1.15 -11.21
N GLU A 61 12.97 0.38 -11.68
CA GLU A 61 13.72 0.71 -12.91
C GLU A 61 12.82 0.68 -14.15
N SER A 62 11.87 -0.27 -14.20
CA SER A 62 10.97 -0.41 -15.34
C SER A 62 9.86 0.64 -15.38
N THR A 63 9.46 1.16 -14.24
CA THR A 63 8.38 2.13 -14.12
C THR A 63 8.87 3.57 -14.00
N ALA A 64 10.13 3.78 -13.62
CA ALA A 64 10.80 5.07 -13.47
C ALA A 64 9.93 6.12 -12.73
N PRO A 65 9.48 5.85 -11.51
CA PRO A 65 8.55 6.72 -10.80
C PRO A 65 9.22 7.99 -10.29
N ASP A 66 8.42 9.04 -10.14
CA ASP A 66 8.80 10.29 -9.46
C ASP A 66 8.54 10.24 -7.96
N LEU A 67 7.63 9.38 -7.54
CA LEU A 67 7.24 9.17 -6.15
C LEU A 67 6.87 7.69 -5.95
N ILE A 68 7.36 7.10 -4.88
CA ILE A 68 6.97 5.75 -4.45
C ILE A 68 6.10 5.87 -3.20
N LEU A 69 4.91 5.29 -3.24
CA LEU A 69 4.02 5.16 -2.08
C LEU A 69 4.00 3.70 -1.65
N ILE A 70 4.07 3.44 -0.34
CA ILE A 70 4.06 2.07 0.19
C ILE A 70 2.83 1.90 1.09
N ALA A 71 1.99 0.94 0.73
CA ALA A 71 0.70 0.73 1.36
C ALA A 71 0.76 -0.07 2.69
N GLY A 72 1.88 0.00 3.42
CA GLY A 72 2.07 -0.68 4.70
C GLY A 72 2.76 -2.04 4.56
N ASP A 73 2.97 -2.69 5.70
CA ASP A 73 3.68 -3.96 5.83
C ASP A 73 5.03 -3.94 5.12
N VAL A 74 5.81 -2.89 5.40
CA VAL A 74 7.20 -2.76 4.92
C VAL A 74 8.04 -3.91 5.46
N VAL A 75 7.83 -4.24 6.73
CA VAL A 75 8.48 -5.36 7.41
C VAL A 75 7.45 -6.37 7.92
N TYR A 76 7.89 -7.61 8.06
CA TYR A 76 7.20 -8.60 8.85
C TYR A 76 7.79 -8.55 10.27
N GLY A 77 7.20 -7.72 11.12
CA GLY A 77 7.81 -7.30 12.39
C GLY A 77 8.08 -8.43 13.38
N GLU A 78 7.31 -9.54 13.32
CA GLU A 78 7.56 -10.75 14.10
C GLU A 78 8.95 -11.36 13.82
N PHE A 79 9.55 -11.06 12.66
CA PHE A 79 10.89 -11.51 12.26
C PHE A 79 11.85 -10.35 12.03
N ASP A 80 11.59 -9.21 12.64
CA ASP A 80 12.45 -8.01 12.65
C ASP A 80 12.58 -7.45 14.06
N HIS A 81 12.95 -8.30 15.02
CA HIS A 81 13.00 -7.95 16.43
C HIS A 81 14.10 -6.96 16.81
N ASP A 82 15.17 -6.87 16.01
CA ASP A 82 16.28 -5.94 16.21
C ASP A 82 16.25 -4.75 15.22
N GLY A 83 15.26 -4.72 14.33
CA GLY A 83 15.06 -3.66 13.36
C GLY A 83 15.98 -3.73 12.15
N SER A 84 16.74 -4.82 11.98
CA SER A 84 17.72 -4.96 10.89
C SER A 84 17.08 -4.97 9.51
N ALA A 85 15.91 -5.61 9.36
CA ALA A 85 15.20 -5.67 8.11
C ALA A 85 14.66 -4.29 7.69
N LEU A 86 14.09 -3.54 8.63
CA LEU A 86 13.66 -2.16 8.36
C LEU A 86 14.83 -1.25 7.98
N LEU A 87 15.94 -1.33 8.71
CA LEU A 87 17.12 -0.51 8.40
C LEU A 87 17.70 -0.84 7.03
N SER A 88 17.80 -2.12 6.68
CA SER A 88 18.25 -2.58 5.36
C SER A 88 17.32 -2.07 4.26
N PHE A 89 16.01 -2.10 4.46
CA PHE A 89 15.04 -1.57 3.52
C PHE A 89 15.18 -0.06 3.34
N ILE A 90 15.29 0.71 4.43
CA ILE A 90 15.50 2.17 4.39
C ILE A 90 16.78 2.51 3.62
N GLU A 91 17.89 1.86 3.95
CA GLU A 91 19.17 2.08 3.30
C GLU A 91 19.06 1.79 1.80
N TRP A 92 18.44 0.67 1.44
CA TRP A 92 18.23 0.33 0.04
C TRP A 92 17.36 1.36 -0.69
N MET A 93 16.24 1.78 -0.12
CA MET A 93 15.36 2.81 -0.69
C MET A 93 16.11 4.13 -0.90
N ASP A 94 16.96 4.52 0.05
CA ASP A 94 17.76 5.74 -0.06
C ASP A 94 18.79 5.67 -1.21
N THR A 95 19.23 4.46 -1.62
CA THR A 95 20.10 4.29 -2.79
C THR A 95 19.40 4.61 -4.11
N LEU A 96 18.08 4.52 -4.17
CA LEU A 96 17.29 4.83 -5.37
C LEU A 96 17.28 6.33 -5.70
N GLY A 97 17.43 7.19 -4.69
CA GLY A 97 17.37 8.64 -4.85
C GLY A 97 15.99 9.18 -5.23
N ILE A 98 14.94 8.38 -5.07
CA ILE A 98 13.54 8.70 -5.38
C ILE A 98 12.81 8.97 -4.07
N PRO A 99 12.02 10.06 -3.95
CA PRO A 99 11.15 10.27 -2.80
C PRO A 99 10.18 9.09 -2.59
N TRP A 100 10.05 8.64 -1.35
CA TRP A 100 9.14 7.57 -1.01
C TRP A 100 8.39 7.83 0.29
N ALA A 101 7.19 7.30 0.41
CA ALA A 101 6.28 7.59 1.52
C ALA A 101 5.52 6.31 1.95
N PRO A 102 5.80 5.74 3.14
CA PRO A 102 5.11 4.57 3.66
C PRO A 102 3.95 4.94 4.57
N VAL A 103 2.94 4.08 4.64
CA VAL A 103 2.03 4.01 5.78
C VAL A 103 2.37 2.79 6.64
N PHE A 104 1.90 2.76 7.87
CA PHE A 104 2.00 1.57 8.72
C PHE A 104 0.91 0.56 8.37
N GLY A 105 1.28 -0.73 8.34
CA GLY A 105 0.36 -1.85 8.30
C GLY A 105 0.23 -2.53 9.66
N ASN A 106 -0.21 -3.79 9.68
CA ASN A 106 -0.37 -4.54 10.92
C ASN A 106 0.94 -5.19 11.38
N HIS A 107 1.87 -5.48 10.48
CA HIS A 107 3.11 -6.18 10.82
C HIS A 107 4.21 -5.28 11.38
N GLU A 108 4.27 -3.99 11.08
CA GLU A 108 5.30 -3.10 11.63
C GLU A 108 5.34 -3.14 13.15
N THR A 109 4.19 -3.13 13.79
CA THR A 109 4.09 -3.01 15.25
C THR A 109 4.36 -4.30 16.02
N GLU A 110 4.57 -5.41 15.33
CA GLU A 110 4.96 -6.70 15.91
C GLU A 110 6.44 -6.74 16.32
N SER A 111 7.26 -5.88 15.72
CA SER A 111 8.68 -5.77 16.07
C SER A 111 8.88 -5.33 17.52
N ARG A 112 9.87 -5.94 18.19
CA ARG A 112 10.25 -5.56 19.56
C ARG A 112 10.85 -4.16 19.66
N MET A 113 11.30 -3.59 18.54
CA MET A 113 11.75 -2.21 18.48
C MET A 113 10.61 -1.22 18.72
N GLY A 114 9.38 -1.62 18.41
CA GLY A 114 8.19 -0.81 18.59
C GLY A 114 7.99 0.25 17.50
N ALA A 115 6.77 0.75 17.41
CA ALA A 115 6.37 1.70 16.38
C ALA A 115 7.11 3.05 16.48
N ASP A 116 7.35 3.55 17.69
CA ASP A 116 8.00 4.85 17.88
C ASP A 116 9.43 4.85 17.33
N TRP A 117 10.19 3.77 17.58
CA TRP A 117 11.54 3.61 17.03
C TRP A 117 11.50 3.57 15.49
N GLN A 118 10.56 2.82 14.90
CA GLN A 118 10.42 2.72 13.45
C GLN A 118 10.09 4.10 12.84
N CYS A 119 9.16 4.85 13.45
CA CYS A 119 8.87 6.23 13.06
C CYS A 119 10.12 7.12 13.05
N GLU A 120 10.98 6.97 14.07
CA GLU A 120 12.24 7.71 14.12
C GLU A 120 13.19 7.33 12.99
N GLN A 121 13.31 6.03 12.67
CA GLN A 121 14.19 5.59 11.56
C GLN A 121 13.68 6.11 10.22
N LEU A 122 12.39 5.99 9.95
CA LEU A 122 11.76 6.51 8.73
C LEU A 122 11.97 8.03 8.59
N ALA A 123 11.76 8.78 9.67
CA ALA A 123 11.94 10.24 9.67
C ALA A 123 13.41 10.68 9.49
N ARG A 124 14.38 9.82 9.74
CA ARG A 124 15.81 10.10 9.53
C ARG A 124 16.31 9.78 8.13
N SER A 125 15.58 8.97 7.38
CA SER A 125 15.92 8.61 6.00
C SER A 125 15.95 9.86 5.12
N LYS A 126 16.88 9.86 4.18
CA LYS A 126 17.11 11.02 3.30
C LYS A 126 15.97 11.27 2.32
N TYR A 127 15.40 10.21 1.81
CA TYR A 127 14.36 10.28 0.76
C TYR A 127 12.99 9.84 1.24
N CYS A 128 12.87 9.36 2.49
CA CYS A 128 11.59 9.02 3.09
C CYS A 128 10.82 10.29 3.47
N LEU A 129 9.64 10.43 2.92
CA LEU A 129 8.71 11.51 3.23
C LEU A 129 7.78 11.05 4.36
N PHE A 130 8.32 10.92 5.57
CA PHE A 130 7.58 10.45 6.73
C PHE A 130 7.52 11.50 7.82
N LYS A 131 6.37 11.63 8.46
CA LYS A 131 6.17 12.53 9.59
C LYS A 131 5.22 11.93 10.62
N GLN A 132 5.71 11.78 11.84
CA GLN A 132 4.87 11.43 12.98
C GLN A 132 4.09 12.66 13.46
N ARG A 133 2.79 12.45 13.73
CA ARG A 133 1.91 13.41 14.38
C ARG A 133 1.48 12.93 15.75
N THR A 134 1.01 13.85 16.57
CA THR A 134 0.36 13.57 17.87
C THR A 134 -1.12 13.22 17.67
N LEU A 135 -1.41 12.36 16.70
CA LEU A 135 -2.73 11.81 16.41
C LEU A 135 -2.72 10.32 16.70
N THR A 136 -3.91 9.73 16.77
CA THR A 136 -4.05 8.27 16.77
C THR A 136 -3.32 7.67 15.59
N GLY A 137 -2.59 6.56 15.82
CA GLY A 137 -1.80 5.87 14.81
C GLY A 137 -0.38 6.40 14.62
N ASN A 138 0.32 5.83 13.64
CA ASN A 138 1.73 6.08 13.35
C ASN A 138 1.86 6.80 12.00
N GLY A 139 2.49 7.97 12.01
CA GLY A 139 2.57 8.82 10.81
C GLY A 139 1.41 9.83 10.73
N ASN A 140 0.50 9.65 9.78
CA ASN A 140 -0.57 10.59 9.42
C ASN A 140 -0.03 11.92 8.88
N TYR A 141 0.32 11.95 7.62
CA TYR A 141 0.96 13.10 6.97
C TYR A 141 0.49 13.26 5.52
N THR A 142 0.97 14.32 4.86
CA THR A 142 0.55 14.64 3.50
C THR A 142 1.74 14.80 2.57
N VAL A 143 1.60 14.26 1.35
CA VAL A 143 2.56 14.42 0.25
C VAL A 143 1.84 15.05 -0.95
N GLY A 144 2.33 16.21 -1.40
CA GLY A 144 1.81 16.89 -2.57
C GLY A 144 2.68 16.69 -3.80
N ILE A 145 2.06 16.56 -4.97
CA ILE A 145 2.72 16.64 -6.28
C ILE A 145 2.44 18.01 -6.87
N LYS A 146 3.51 18.72 -7.25
CA LYS A 146 3.45 20.07 -7.77
C LYS A 146 4.18 20.18 -9.11
N GLN A 147 3.63 20.96 -10.03
CA GLN A 147 4.30 21.38 -11.26
C GLN A 147 4.21 22.91 -11.41
N GLY A 148 5.34 23.60 -11.49
CA GLY A 148 5.36 25.06 -11.46
C GLY A 148 4.63 25.58 -10.22
N ASP A 149 3.64 26.44 -10.38
CA ASP A 149 2.81 26.92 -9.28
C ASP A 149 1.59 26.06 -8.96
N LYS A 150 1.34 25.01 -9.75
CA LYS A 150 0.15 24.20 -9.66
C LYS A 150 0.37 22.99 -8.73
N LEU A 151 -0.44 22.91 -7.67
CA LEU A 151 -0.56 21.72 -6.83
C LEU A 151 -1.55 20.77 -7.49
N LEU A 152 -1.03 19.71 -8.10
CA LEU A 152 -1.82 18.76 -8.88
C LEU A 152 -2.62 17.81 -7.98
N ARG A 153 -1.95 17.19 -7.00
CA ARG A 153 -2.54 16.14 -6.14
C ARG A 153 -1.93 16.16 -4.76
N VAL A 154 -2.72 15.79 -3.77
CA VAL A 154 -2.26 15.55 -2.39
C VAL A 154 -2.67 14.15 -1.96
N PHE A 155 -1.69 13.39 -1.48
CA PHE A 155 -1.88 12.11 -0.85
C PHE A 155 -1.92 12.30 0.67
N TYR A 156 -2.99 11.82 1.30
CA TYR A 156 -3.12 11.68 2.74
C TYR A 156 -2.64 10.28 3.12
N MET A 157 -1.47 10.22 3.73
CA MET A 157 -0.83 9.00 4.18
C MET A 157 -1.28 8.73 5.60
N MET A 158 -2.11 7.70 5.80
CA MET A 158 -2.84 7.47 7.05
C MET A 158 -2.51 6.12 7.65
N ASP A 159 -2.38 6.04 8.97
CA ASP A 159 -2.40 4.75 9.66
C ASP A 159 -3.86 4.29 9.85
N SER A 160 -4.15 3.08 9.39
CA SER A 160 -5.46 2.43 9.59
C SER A 160 -5.62 1.77 10.95
N ASN A 161 -4.66 1.96 11.86
CA ASN A 161 -4.68 1.45 13.24
C ASN A 161 -4.86 -0.07 13.36
N SER A 162 -4.29 -0.82 12.44
CA SER A 162 -4.43 -2.27 12.33
C SER A 162 -3.41 -3.06 13.16
N GLY A 163 -2.38 -2.40 13.66
CA GLY A 163 -1.34 -3.02 14.49
C GLY A 163 -1.47 -2.73 15.97
N TYR A 164 -0.42 -3.06 16.73
CA TYR A 164 -0.33 -2.66 18.14
C TYR A 164 -0.23 -1.15 18.26
N PRO A 165 -0.98 -0.55 19.20
CA PRO A 165 -1.03 0.91 19.28
C PRO A 165 0.31 1.50 19.75
N SER A 166 0.74 2.60 19.12
CA SER A 166 1.80 3.47 19.60
C SER A 166 1.44 4.10 20.96
N GLU A 167 2.40 4.75 21.61
CA GLU A 167 2.11 5.52 22.84
C GLU A 167 1.05 6.60 22.62
N ALA A 168 1.13 7.31 21.48
CA ALA A 168 0.14 8.32 21.11
C ALA A 168 -1.25 7.70 20.94
N SER A 169 -1.34 6.55 20.27
CA SER A 169 -2.60 5.80 20.10
C SER A 169 -3.16 5.34 21.44
N ARG A 170 -2.31 4.80 22.34
CA ARG A 170 -2.74 4.39 23.69
C ARG A 170 -3.22 5.56 24.54
N ALA A 171 -2.58 6.72 24.43
CA ALA A 171 -3.00 7.94 25.10
C ALA A 171 -4.40 8.40 24.66
N ASN A 172 -4.80 8.07 23.42
CA ASN A 172 -6.14 8.33 22.88
C ASN A 172 -7.13 7.17 23.10
N GLY A 173 -6.76 6.16 23.89
CA GLY A 173 -7.66 5.08 24.31
C GLY A 173 -7.68 3.83 23.42
N HIS A 174 -6.81 3.74 22.42
CA HIS A 174 -6.68 2.53 21.59
C HIS A 174 -5.92 1.44 22.36
N THR A 175 -6.50 0.27 22.49
CA THR A 175 -5.98 -0.82 23.34
C THR A 175 -5.71 -2.12 22.60
N GLY A 176 -5.78 -2.17 21.25
CA GLY A 176 -5.60 -3.41 20.51
C GLY A 176 -5.72 -3.25 19.00
N HIS A 177 -5.79 -4.35 18.30
CA HIS A 177 -5.98 -4.44 16.85
C HIS A 177 -7.40 -3.97 16.45
N ALA A 178 -7.63 -2.68 16.50
CA ALA A 178 -8.87 -2.11 16.01
C ALA A 178 -8.55 -1.37 14.71
N ALA A 179 -8.82 -1.97 13.56
CA ALA A 179 -8.77 -1.24 12.32
C ALA A 179 -9.81 -0.12 12.33
N GLY A 180 -9.44 1.03 11.79
CA GLY A 180 -10.32 2.18 11.67
C GLY A 180 -9.67 3.50 12.11
N PHE A 181 -10.09 4.60 11.50
CA PHE A 181 -9.57 5.91 11.85
C PHE A 181 -10.16 6.40 13.19
N GLY A 182 -9.29 6.95 14.04
CA GLY A 182 -9.68 7.67 15.22
C GLY A 182 -10.42 8.98 14.87
N GLU A 183 -11.25 9.48 15.81
CA GLU A 183 -11.97 10.73 15.62
C GLU A 183 -11.04 11.93 15.37
N ASP A 184 -9.86 11.93 16.00
CA ASP A 184 -8.84 12.96 15.82
C ASP A 184 -8.20 12.91 14.43
N GLN A 185 -8.00 11.72 13.85
CA GLN A 185 -7.54 11.55 12.47
C GLN A 185 -8.60 12.10 11.49
N ILE A 186 -9.88 11.76 11.72
CA ILE A 186 -11.01 12.22 10.90
C ILE A 186 -11.11 13.75 10.96
N ALA A 187 -11.05 14.33 12.15
CA ALA A 187 -11.09 15.77 12.32
C ALA A 187 -9.92 16.46 11.61
N TRP A 188 -8.70 15.91 11.75
CA TRP A 188 -7.51 16.47 11.14
C TRP A 188 -7.57 16.49 9.60
N TYR A 189 -7.89 15.36 8.97
CA TYR A 189 -7.93 15.34 7.51
C TYR A 189 -9.09 16.17 6.97
N THR A 190 -10.22 16.18 7.65
CA THR A 190 -11.37 17.00 7.26
C THR A 190 -11.01 18.48 7.24
N GLU A 191 -10.50 19.04 8.35
CA GLU A 191 -10.06 20.43 8.43
C GLU A 191 -8.96 20.76 7.42
N SER A 192 -8.01 19.84 7.25
CA SER A 192 -6.91 19.98 6.28
C SER A 192 -7.44 20.09 4.86
N ILE A 193 -8.35 19.21 4.45
CA ILE A 193 -8.95 19.22 3.10
C ILE A 193 -9.79 20.47 2.88
N GLU A 194 -10.64 20.84 3.84
CA GLU A 194 -11.43 22.06 3.74
C GLU A 194 -10.56 23.31 3.61
N THR A 195 -9.45 23.35 4.32
CA THR A 195 -8.47 24.42 4.20
C THR A 195 -7.80 24.43 2.84
N LEU A 196 -7.41 23.27 2.34
CA LEU A 196 -6.81 23.10 1.01
C LEU A 196 -7.79 23.56 -0.09
N ARG A 197 -9.06 23.18 0.00
CA ARG A 197 -10.10 23.55 -0.96
C ARG A 197 -10.31 25.05 -1.06
N ARG A 198 -10.09 25.81 0.02
CA ARG A 198 -10.20 27.28 0.00
C ARG A 198 -9.09 27.95 -0.80
N VAL A 199 -7.90 27.36 -0.87
CA VAL A 199 -6.72 27.95 -1.54
C VAL A 199 -6.36 27.26 -2.85
N CYS A 200 -6.64 25.98 -3.00
CA CYS A 200 -6.36 25.16 -4.17
C CYS A 200 -7.58 24.27 -4.48
N PRO A 201 -8.70 24.81 -4.96
CA PRO A 201 -9.97 24.06 -5.11
C PRO A 201 -9.88 22.90 -6.11
N GLU A 202 -9.02 23.01 -7.12
CA GLU A 202 -8.89 22.01 -8.19
C GLU A 202 -7.96 20.85 -7.85
N THR A 203 -7.20 20.93 -6.74
CA THR A 203 -6.25 19.89 -6.35
C THR A 203 -6.95 18.57 -6.12
N LYS A 204 -6.47 17.49 -6.71
CA LYS A 204 -6.96 16.13 -6.51
C LYS A 204 -6.53 15.61 -5.15
N ILE A 205 -7.37 14.80 -4.53
CA ILE A 205 -7.13 14.27 -3.18
C ILE A 205 -7.22 12.76 -3.20
N SER A 206 -6.15 12.13 -2.71
CA SER A 206 -6.05 10.69 -2.54
C SER A 206 -5.81 10.35 -1.06
N PHE A 207 -6.24 9.18 -0.67
CA PHE A 207 -5.84 8.56 0.59
C PHE A 207 -5.03 7.30 0.32
N MET A 208 -4.05 7.05 1.19
CA MET A 208 -3.38 5.76 1.29
C MET A 208 -3.37 5.31 2.74
N PHE A 209 -3.77 4.06 2.96
CA PHE A 209 -3.74 3.38 4.25
C PHE A 209 -3.69 1.87 4.00
N HIS A 210 -3.51 1.07 5.05
CA HIS A 210 -3.22 -0.34 4.86
C HIS A 210 -4.46 -1.20 4.67
N ILE A 211 -5.38 -1.24 5.64
CA ILE A 211 -6.58 -2.09 5.60
C ILE A 211 -7.76 -1.36 4.97
N ALA A 212 -8.43 -2.00 4.02
CA ALA A 212 -9.50 -1.43 3.22
C ALA A 212 -10.75 -1.03 4.01
N LEU A 213 -11.54 -0.12 3.44
CA LEU A 213 -12.89 0.19 3.89
C LEU A 213 -13.90 -0.82 3.33
N ALA A 214 -15.01 -1.06 4.05
CA ALA A 214 -16.11 -1.91 3.59
C ALA A 214 -16.70 -1.50 2.21
N ALA A 215 -16.51 -0.25 1.81
CA ALA A 215 -16.89 0.24 0.48
C ALA A 215 -16.18 -0.52 -0.67
N PHE A 216 -14.99 -1.08 -0.42
CA PHE A 216 -14.27 -1.89 -1.42
C PHE A 216 -15.03 -3.17 -1.74
N GLU A 217 -15.67 -3.82 -0.76
CA GLU A 217 -16.54 -4.98 -1.03
C GLU A 217 -17.70 -4.58 -1.95
N SER A 218 -18.31 -3.42 -1.71
CA SER A 218 -19.37 -2.90 -2.56
C SER A 218 -18.88 -2.56 -3.98
N ALA A 219 -17.69 -1.98 -4.10
CA ALA A 219 -17.05 -1.69 -5.37
C ALA A 219 -16.85 -2.96 -6.19
N TYR A 220 -16.27 -3.98 -5.58
CA TYR A 220 -15.98 -5.26 -6.25
C TYR A 220 -17.20 -6.12 -6.43
N GLY A 221 -18.23 -5.96 -5.59
CA GLY A 221 -19.53 -6.60 -5.75
C GLY A 221 -20.20 -6.32 -7.10
N ARG A 222 -19.90 -5.17 -7.73
CA ARG A 222 -20.35 -4.83 -9.10
C ARG A 222 -19.81 -5.79 -10.17
N TYR A 223 -18.72 -6.48 -9.88
CA TYR A 223 -18.06 -7.47 -10.74
C TYR A 223 -18.28 -8.91 -10.25
N GLY A 224 -19.21 -9.13 -9.33
CA GLY A 224 -19.59 -10.46 -8.85
C GLY A 224 -18.83 -10.92 -7.61
N TYR A 225 -18.02 -10.04 -6.97
CA TYR A 225 -17.44 -10.37 -5.68
C TYR A 225 -18.55 -10.54 -4.63
N VAL A 226 -18.48 -11.62 -3.90
CA VAL A 226 -19.37 -11.93 -2.77
C VAL A 226 -18.50 -12.43 -1.63
N ARG A 227 -18.53 -11.75 -0.49
CA ARG A 227 -17.86 -12.22 0.72
C ARG A 227 -18.63 -13.41 1.31
N ASP A 228 -18.24 -14.61 0.95
CA ASP A 228 -18.72 -15.84 1.59
C ASP A 228 -17.59 -16.52 2.36
N ARG A 229 -17.54 -16.29 3.66
CA ARG A 229 -16.56 -16.88 4.55
C ARG A 229 -16.60 -18.41 4.63
N ALA A 230 -17.68 -19.04 4.13
CA ALA A 230 -17.85 -20.49 4.20
C ALA A 230 -17.18 -21.24 3.06
N SER A 231 -17.01 -20.62 1.89
CA SER A 231 -16.41 -21.27 0.72
C SER A 231 -14.94 -20.92 0.47
N GLY A 232 -14.44 -19.90 1.11
CA GLY A 232 -13.00 -19.59 1.22
C GLY A 232 -12.31 -18.98 0.00
N VAL A 233 -12.89 -18.96 -1.19
CA VAL A 233 -12.24 -18.39 -2.39
C VAL A 233 -13.25 -17.73 -3.32
N PHE A 234 -13.05 -16.44 -3.64
CA PHE A 234 -13.93 -15.67 -4.54
C PHE A 234 -13.13 -15.07 -5.68
N PRO A 235 -12.86 -15.84 -6.70
CA PRO A 235 -12.17 -15.30 -7.86
C PRO A 235 -13.05 -14.30 -8.57
N MET A 236 -12.66 -13.04 -8.50
CA MET A 236 -13.20 -11.99 -9.32
C MET A 236 -12.13 -11.54 -10.30
N GLU A 237 -12.46 -11.56 -11.55
CA GLU A 237 -11.62 -11.05 -12.62
C GLU A 237 -12.27 -9.79 -13.18
N ILE A 238 -11.60 -8.67 -13.03
CA ILE A 238 -12.00 -7.45 -13.70
C ILE A 238 -10.99 -7.21 -14.78
N ASP A 239 -11.40 -7.39 -15.96
CA ASP A 239 -10.61 -7.24 -17.16
C ASP A 239 -9.12 -7.57 -17.01
N LYS A 240 -8.67 -8.47 -17.76
CA LYS A 240 -7.30 -8.98 -17.87
C LYS A 240 -6.25 -7.94 -17.57
N MET A 241 -5.29 -8.28 -16.80
CA MET A 241 -4.02 -7.65 -16.42
C MET A 241 -3.53 -6.38 -17.18
N ASP A 242 -4.33 -5.77 -18.04
CA ASP A 242 -3.91 -4.83 -19.08
C ASP A 242 -4.84 -3.62 -19.26
N ALA A 243 -5.62 -3.25 -18.27
CA ALA A 243 -6.52 -2.10 -18.41
C ALA A 243 -5.78 -0.81 -18.08
N THR A 244 -5.53 -0.01 -19.09
CA THR A 244 -5.09 1.37 -18.93
C THR A 244 -6.30 2.29 -18.76
N GLY A 245 -6.43 2.89 -17.58
CA GLY A 245 -7.45 3.92 -17.29
C GLY A 245 -8.85 3.41 -16.93
N GLY A 246 -9.12 2.11 -17.06
CA GLY A 246 -10.39 1.48 -16.67
C GLY A 246 -10.34 0.80 -15.29
N ASP A 247 -11.32 -0.04 -15.04
CA ASP A 247 -11.32 -0.96 -13.90
C ASP A 247 -10.54 -2.22 -14.28
N PHE A 248 -9.69 -2.73 -13.38
CA PHE A 248 -8.82 -3.87 -13.66
C PHE A 248 -8.46 -4.64 -12.39
N GLY A 249 -7.87 -5.81 -12.56
CA GLY A 249 -7.23 -6.56 -11.49
C GLY A 249 -7.97 -7.82 -11.05
N ILE A 250 -7.60 -8.34 -9.90
CA ILE A 250 -7.99 -9.65 -9.41
C ILE A 250 -8.34 -9.57 -7.94
N VAL A 251 -9.35 -10.34 -7.53
CA VAL A 251 -9.65 -10.65 -6.14
C VAL A 251 -9.72 -12.17 -6.01
N MET A 252 -8.75 -12.75 -5.32
CA MET A 252 -8.62 -14.20 -5.15
C MET A 252 -8.99 -14.68 -3.75
N PHE A 253 -9.10 -13.74 -2.80
CA PHE A 253 -9.35 -14.02 -1.40
C PHE A 253 -10.41 -13.07 -0.83
N PRO A 254 -11.12 -13.42 0.24
CA PRO A 254 -12.01 -12.49 0.92
C PRO A 254 -11.24 -11.25 1.39
N ILE A 255 -11.76 -10.07 1.05
CA ILE A 255 -11.16 -8.81 1.44
C ILE A 255 -11.31 -8.64 2.95
N ASP A 256 -10.19 -8.32 3.62
CA ASP A 256 -10.25 -7.87 5.00
C ASP A 256 -10.48 -6.35 5.01
N CYS A 257 -11.54 -5.94 5.67
CA CYS A 257 -11.95 -4.54 5.69
C CYS A 257 -12.57 -4.17 7.03
N TRP A 258 -12.55 -2.88 7.32
CA TRP A 258 -13.22 -2.37 8.52
C TRP A 258 -14.71 -2.64 8.46
N ASP A 259 -15.23 -3.17 9.52
CA ASP A 259 -16.66 -3.37 9.65
C ASP A 259 -17.40 -2.03 9.65
N LYS A 260 -18.22 -1.83 8.60
CA LYS A 260 -19.32 -0.85 8.55
C LYS A 260 -18.95 0.64 8.56
N ASP A 261 -17.74 1.05 8.25
CA ASP A 261 -17.42 2.48 8.30
C ASP A 261 -17.84 3.24 7.03
N PHE A 262 -19.14 3.16 6.73
CA PHE A 262 -19.76 3.98 5.70
C PHE A 262 -19.70 5.48 6.02
N ALA A 263 -19.47 5.87 7.28
CA ALA A 263 -19.34 7.27 7.66
C ALA A 263 -18.05 7.88 7.07
N VAL A 264 -16.91 7.15 7.14
CA VAL A 264 -15.64 7.57 6.53
C VAL A 264 -15.79 7.64 5.02
N TRP A 265 -16.40 6.63 4.40
CA TRP A 265 -16.63 6.63 2.95
C TRP A 265 -17.47 7.81 2.48
N ASN A 266 -18.57 8.08 3.16
CA ASN A 266 -19.44 9.23 2.87
C ASN A 266 -18.71 10.56 3.11
N GLY A 267 -17.87 10.62 4.13
CA GLY A 267 -16.98 11.76 4.39
C GLY A 267 -16.01 11.98 3.21
N PHE A 268 -15.36 10.94 2.71
CA PHE A 268 -14.47 11.02 1.56
C PHE A 268 -15.19 11.56 0.32
N ARG A 269 -16.39 11.07 0.04
CA ARG A 269 -17.23 11.59 -1.06
C ARG A 269 -17.56 13.07 -0.89
N ALA A 270 -17.97 13.47 0.30
CA ALA A 270 -18.32 14.86 0.60
C ALA A 270 -17.12 15.81 0.47
N LEU A 271 -15.92 15.34 0.81
CA LEU A 271 -14.67 16.10 0.72
C LEU A 271 -14.05 16.09 -0.70
N GLY A 272 -14.65 15.35 -1.63
CA GLY A 272 -14.17 15.27 -3.01
C GLY A 272 -12.85 14.48 -3.14
N VAL A 273 -12.68 13.43 -2.34
CA VAL A 273 -11.64 12.42 -2.53
C VAL A 273 -11.92 11.66 -3.81
N ASP A 274 -10.91 11.44 -4.65
CA ASP A 274 -11.09 10.76 -5.94
C ASP A 274 -10.44 9.37 -5.99
N SER A 275 -9.60 9.03 -5.02
CA SER A 275 -8.94 7.73 -4.98
C SER A 275 -8.49 7.32 -3.58
N VAL A 276 -8.55 6.03 -3.32
CA VAL A 276 -8.11 5.37 -2.09
C VAL A 276 -7.26 4.16 -2.45
N PHE A 277 -6.06 4.11 -1.89
CA PHE A 277 -5.05 3.09 -2.12
C PHE A 277 -4.80 2.30 -0.85
N VAL A 278 -4.79 0.97 -0.94
CA VAL A 278 -4.66 0.05 0.20
C VAL A 278 -3.71 -1.11 -0.12
N GLY A 279 -3.30 -1.83 0.92
CA GLY A 279 -2.53 -3.07 0.88
C GLY A 279 -3.21 -4.19 1.64
N HIS A 280 -2.47 -4.97 2.42
CA HIS A 280 -2.91 -6.00 3.35
C HIS A 280 -3.30 -7.34 2.71
N ASP A 281 -4.22 -7.36 1.78
CA ASP A 281 -4.69 -8.58 1.14
C ASP A 281 -3.81 -8.91 -0.07
N HIS A 282 -2.85 -9.82 0.11
CA HIS A 282 -1.82 -10.12 -0.89
C HIS A 282 -2.36 -10.73 -2.17
N GLU A 283 -3.52 -11.42 -2.09
CA GLU A 283 -4.20 -12.03 -3.22
C GLU A 283 -5.26 -11.12 -3.84
N VAL A 284 -5.24 -9.84 -3.48
CA VAL A 284 -6.11 -8.80 -4.05
C VAL A 284 -5.25 -7.74 -4.72
N SER A 285 -5.52 -7.49 -5.99
CA SER A 285 -4.82 -6.47 -6.76
C SER A 285 -5.79 -5.75 -7.71
N ALA A 286 -6.98 -5.45 -7.23
CA ALA A 286 -8.03 -4.87 -8.04
C ALA A 286 -8.13 -3.35 -7.85
N SER A 287 -8.41 -2.66 -8.95
CA SER A 287 -8.61 -1.22 -9.01
C SER A 287 -9.92 -0.92 -9.73
N VAL A 288 -10.88 -0.35 -9.02
CA VAL A 288 -12.26 -0.14 -9.49
C VAL A 288 -12.73 1.25 -9.10
N VAL A 289 -13.41 1.95 -10.01
CA VAL A 289 -14.08 3.19 -9.67
C VAL A 289 -15.47 2.92 -9.13
N TYR A 290 -15.71 3.30 -7.89
CA TYR A 290 -16.99 3.17 -7.19
C TYR A 290 -17.43 4.52 -6.63
N GLU A 291 -18.65 4.95 -6.96
CA GLU A 291 -19.22 6.23 -6.53
C GLU A 291 -18.30 7.45 -6.77
N GLY A 292 -17.49 7.41 -7.84
CA GLY A 292 -16.56 8.47 -8.20
C GLY A 292 -15.19 8.40 -7.52
N ILE A 293 -14.95 7.41 -6.67
CA ILE A 293 -13.67 7.18 -6.00
C ILE A 293 -13.03 5.90 -6.56
N ARG A 294 -11.77 5.95 -6.94
CA ARG A 294 -11.00 4.74 -7.29
C ARG A 294 -10.62 3.99 -6.02
N CYS A 295 -11.12 2.78 -5.88
CA CYS A 295 -10.77 1.80 -4.85
C CYS A 295 -9.67 0.91 -5.40
N GLN A 296 -8.45 0.99 -4.87
CA GLN A 296 -7.30 0.28 -5.44
C GLN A 296 -6.52 -0.47 -4.38
N PHE A 297 -6.48 -1.80 -4.51
CA PHE A 297 -5.44 -2.61 -3.89
C PHE A 297 -4.18 -2.59 -4.74
N GLY A 298 -3.03 -2.39 -4.09
CA GLY A 298 -1.73 -2.49 -4.75
C GLY A 298 -1.37 -3.94 -5.09
N LEU A 299 -0.63 -4.12 -6.17
CA LEU A 299 -0.04 -5.41 -6.47
C LEU A 299 1.06 -5.72 -5.44
N LYS A 300 1.05 -6.93 -4.89
CA LYS A 300 2.09 -7.43 -3.96
C LYS A 300 3.49 -7.20 -4.53
N SER A 301 4.38 -6.65 -3.73
CA SER A 301 5.68 -6.20 -4.22
C SER A 301 6.85 -7.13 -3.91
N SER A 302 6.62 -8.18 -3.11
CA SER A 302 7.67 -9.10 -2.68
C SER A 302 7.23 -10.56 -2.69
N THR A 303 8.16 -11.47 -2.37
CA THR A 303 7.96 -12.92 -2.40
C THR A 303 7.96 -13.56 -1.01
N TYR A 304 7.85 -12.77 0.05
CA TYR A 304 7.92 -13.36 1.39
C TYR A 304 6.66 -14.09 1.79
N ASP A 305 5.62 -14.02 1.02
CA ASP A 305 4.36 -14.67 1.29
C ASP A 305 3.83 -15.44 0.10
N SER A 306 2.85 -16.31 0.35
CA SER A 306 2.25 -17.23 -0.63
C SER A 306 1.29 -16.57 -1.62
N ASN A 307 1.46 -15.32 -1.89
CA ASN A 307 0.64 -14.55 -2.85
C ASN A 307 0.68 -15.06 -4.28
N ILE A 308 0.96 -16.31 -4.40
CA ILE A 308 1.21 -16.88 -5.68
C ILE A 308 -0.08 -17.55 -6.11
N TYR A 309 -0.67 -17.00 -7.11
CA TYR A 309 -1.73 -17.63 -7.88
C TYR A 309 -1.24 -18.91 -8.59
N ILE A 310 -0.37 -19.65 -7.90
CA ILE A 310 0.20 -20.92 -8.31
C ILE A 310 -0.23 -21.96 -7.28
N ASN A 311 -0.78 -23.08 -7.76
CA ASN A 311 -1.13 -24.19 -6.89
C ASN A 311 0.12 -24.96 -6.40
N ALA A 312 -0.08 -25.93 -5.51
CA ALA A 312 1.00 -26.76 -4.96
C ALA A 312 1.83 -27.51 -6.02
N GLU A 313 1.35 -27.64 -7.27
CA GLU A 313 2.08 -28.23 -8.39
C GLU A 313 2.82 -27.19 -9.22
N GLY A 314 2.90 -25.94 -8.78
CA GLY A 314 3.58 -24.86 -9.51
C GLY A 314 2.82 -24.37 -10.76
N LYS A 315 1.53 -24.65 -10.85
CA LYS A 315 0.69 -24.22 -11.97
C LYS A 315 -0.17 -23.02 -11.59
N PRO A 316 -0.41 -22.10 -12.54
CA PRO A 316 -1.33 -21.00 -12.32
C PRO A 316 -2.69 -21.52 -11.84
N VAL A 317 -3.21 -20.94 -10.76
CA VAL A 317 -4.53 -21.27 -10.21
C VAL A 317 -5.64 -20.84 -11.17
N LYS A 318 -5.35 -19.90 -12.07
CA LYS A 318 -6.27 -19.39 -13.09
C LYS A 318 -5.72 -19.61 -14.49
N SER A 319 -6.59 -20.11 -15.35
CA SER A 319 -6.24 -20.45 -16.75
C SER A 319 -5.88 -19.23 -17.63
N TRP A 320 -6.26 -18.04 -17.23
CA TRP A 320 -6.00 -16.79 -17.97
C TRP A 320 -4.70 -16.09 -17.56
N ILE A 321 -4.10 -16.47 -16.42
CA ILE A 321 -2.74 -16.04 -16.10
C ILE A 321 -1.79 -16.95 -16.90
N PRO A 322 -1.03 -16.43 -17.86
CA PRO A 322 -0.09 -17.26 -18.61
C PRO A 322 0.84 -18.01 -17.65
N ALA A 323 1.13 -19.25 -17.94
CA ALA A 323 2.05 -20.05 -17.15
C ALA A 323 3.38 -19.32 -17.04
N GLY A 324 3.88 -19.14 -15.81
CA GLY A 324 5.11 -18.41 -15.54
C GLY A 324 4.95 -16.88 -15.46
N THR A 325 3.72 -16.33 -15.51
CA THR A 325 3.53 -14.91 -15.24
C THR A 325 3.60 -14.68 -13.73
N PRO A 326 4.56 -13.90 -13.25
CA PRO A 326 4.65 -13.55 -11.85
C PRO A 326 3.56 -12.54 -11.51
N VAL A 327 2.90 -12.73 -10.37
CA VAL A 327 1.92 -11.78 -9.85
C VAL A 327 2.56 -10.91 -8.77
N ILE A 328 3.76 -10.44 -9.04
CA ILE A 328 4.59 -9.62 -8.15
C ILE A 328 5.06 -8.41 -8.92
N GLY A 329 5.05 -7.25 -8.29
CA GLY A 329 5.51 -6.02 -8.92
C GLY A 329 5.00 -4.78 -8.20
N GLY A 330 4.36 -3.90 -8.91
CA GLY A 330 3.77 -2.68 -8.33
C GLY A 330 2.63 -2.14 -9.18
N THR A 331 1.90 -1.20 -8.63
CA THR A 331 0.82 -0.52 -9.35
C THR A 331 1.23 0.90 -9.70
N VAL A 332 1.18 1.21 -10.97
CA VAL A 332 1.63 2.51 -11.53
C VAL A 332 0.44 3.41 -11.77
N MET A 333 0.59 4.67 -11.45
CA MET A 333 -0.35 5.75 -11.76
C MET A 333 0.37 6.85 -12.53
N GLU A 334 -0.11 7.16 -13.72
CA GLU A 334 0.31 8.33 -14.50
C GLU A 334 -0.72 9.45 -14.28
N LEU A 335 -0.24 10.62 -13.84
CA LEU A 335 -1.11 11.74 -13.53
C LEU A 335 -1.17 12.75 -14.67
N SER A 336 -2.34 13.30 -14.88
CA SER A 336 -2.57 14.43 -15.80
C SER A 336 -1.78 15.67 -15.36
N CYS A 337 -0.98 16.21 -16.25
CA CYS A 337 -0.34 17.53 -16.06
C CYS A 337 -1.38 18.67 -16.03
N ALA A 338 -2.56 18.43 -16.61
CA ALA A 338 -3.60 19.47 -16.71
C ALA A 338 -4.31 19.70 -15.38
N ASP A 339 -4.61 18.64 -14.63
CA ASP A 339 -5.44 18.74 -13.42
C ASP A 339 -5.08 17.76 -12.30
N GLY A 340 -4.07 16.89 -12.49
CA GLY A 340 -3.64 15.91 -11.52
C GLY A 340 -4.58 14.69 -11.41
N ALA A 341 -5.53 14.50 -12.32
CA ALA A 341 -6.32 13.27 -12.39
C ALA A 341 -5.42 12.06 -12.69
N ILE A 342 -5.89 10.87 -12.35
CA ILE A 342 -5.20 9.63 -12.75
C ILE A 342 -5.61 9.32 -14.18
N ASP A 343 -4.72 9.60 -15.14
CA ASP A 343 -4.96 9.33 -16.57
C ASP A 343 -4.83 7.85 -16.87
N LYS A 344 -3.88 7.17 -16.21
CA LYS A 344 -3.69 5.73 -16.31
C LYS A 344 -3.38 5.12 -14.95
N ALA A 345 -3.91 3.94 -14.72
CA ALA A 345 -3.48 3.07 -13.64
C ALA A 345 -3.34 1.64 -14.19
N TYR A 346 -2.24 0.98 -13.85
CA TYR A 346 -1.97 -0.39 -14.32
C TYR A 346 -0.99 -1.10 -13.41
N HIS A 347 -0.96 -2.44 -13.47
CA HIS A 347 0.06 -3.23 -12.80
C HIS A 347 1.29 -3.42 -13.68
N TYR A 348 2.46 -3.19 -13.10
CA TYR A 348 3.71 -3.69 -13.63
C TYR A 348 4.01 -5.03 -12.98
N TYR A 349 4.22 -6.05 -13.78
CA TYR A 349 4.56 -7.40 -13.34
C TYR A 349 6.05 -7.67 -13.59
N CYS A 350 6.76 -8.15 -12.57
CA CYS A 350 8.14 -8.60 -12.70
C CYS A 350 8.24 -9.75 -13.69
N LYS A 351 9.25 -9.70 -14.56
CA LYS A 351 9.38 -10.64 -15.70
C LYS A 351 10.14 -11.90 -15.35
N ASN A 352 11.02 -11.83 -14.37
CA ASN A 352 11.97 -12.90 -14.03
C ASN A 352 11.78 -13.38 -12.59
N VAL A 353 10.56 -13.73 -12.24
CA VAL A 353 10.30 -14.33 -10.92
C VAL A 353 10.64 -15.82 -10.98
N THR A 354 11.62 -16.20 -10.20
CA THR A 354 11.99 -17.60 -9.96
C THR A 354 11.56 -17.98 -8.56
N PHE A 355 10.79 -19.04 -8.44
CA PHE A 355 10.38 -19.63 -7.17
C PHE A 355 11.33 -20.73 -6.70
N GLU A 356 12.24 -21.12 -7.58
CA GLU A 356 13.29 -22.10 -7.31
C GLU A 356 14.64 -21.35 -7.23
N GLU A 357 15.11 -21.13 -6.02
CA GLU A 357 16.56 -21.01 -5.73
C GLU A 357 16.78 -20.95 -4.21
#